data_6f4a19f6cbbad37afe97882d51412ae8
#
_entry.id   6f4a19f6cbbad37afe97882d51412ae8
#
_cell.length_a   1.000
_cell.length_b   1.000
_cell.length_c   1.000
_cell.angle_alpha   90.00
_cell.angle_beta   90.00
_cell.angle_gamma   90.00
#
_symmetry.space_group_name_H-M   'P 1'
#
loop_
_entity.id
_entity.type
_entity.pdbx_description
1 polymer ?
#
loop_
_entity_poly.entity_id
_entity_poly.type
_entity_poly.pdbx_seq_one_letter_code
_entity_poly.pdbx_strand_id
1 'polypeptide(L)'
;MYFTRNRRGFASTSRKSSYKYPLARRSHGVKRIYGRRGPNIANKAHDEGKMSAQCIHENQFGPEFVMAHNSAISTFITYPSIGKTVPSRSRSYIKLKRLRFKGTVKVERVIPNVSMDGTSPKIEGVFSMVIVVDRKPHLSSSGCLHTFDELFGARIHSHGNLAITAALKDRFYIRHVFKRVMSVEKDSTMVDIEGTTTMSYRRFNCWANFRDLERDSCNGVYANISKNALLVYYCWMSDSVSKASTFVSFDLDYVG
;
A
#
# COMPACT_ATOMS: atom_id res chain seq x y z
N MET A 1 -39.19 -39.85 34.40
CA MET A 1 -40.28 -39.28 33.57
C MET A 1 -39.66 -38.85 32.25
N TYR A 2 -39.90 -39.64 31.19
CA TYR A 2 -39.43 -39.34 29.84
C TYR A 2 -40.55 -38.73 29.01
N PHE A 3 -40.37 -37.55 28.44
CA PHE A 3 -41.31 -36.97 27.50
C PHE A 3 -40.77 -37.16 26.09
N THR A 4 -41.41 -38.03 25.32
CA THR A 4 -41.24 -38.21 23.89
C THR A 4 -42.02 -37.13 23.13
N ARG A 5 -41.35 -36.35 22.29
CA ARG A 5 -41.96 -35.32 21.43
C ARG A 5 -42.11 -35.85 20.01
N ASN A 6 -43.35 -36.09 19.61
CA ASN A 6 -43.77 -36.49 18.27
C ASN A 6 -43.38 -35.44 17.19
N ARG A 7 -42.66 -35.91 16.16
CA ARG A 7 -42.48 -35.16 14.90
C ARG A 7 -43.71 -35.33 14.03
N ARG A 8 -44.46 -34.26 13.79
CA ARG A 8 -45.47 -34.21 12.72
C ARG A 8 -44.78 -33.80 11.44
N GLY A 9 -44.80 -34.66 10.40
CA GLY A 9 -44.38 -34.38 9.07
C GLY A 9 -45.40 -33.47 8.37
N PHE A 10 -44.91 -32.38 7.75
CA PHE A 10 -45.68 -31.58 6.81
C PHE A 10 -45.40 -32.06 5.40
N ALA A 11 -46.42 -32.62 4.75
CA ALA A 11 -46.41 -32.91 3.33
C ALA A 11 -46.53 -31.61 2.55
N SER A 12 -45.52 -31.26 1.75
CA SER A 12 -45.59 -30.14 0.82
C SER A 12 -46.21 -30.60 -0.50
N THR A 13 -47.43 -30.18 -0.77
CA THR A 13 -48.07 -30.33 -2.06
C THR A 13 -47.50 -29.29 -3.03
N SER A 14 -46.69 -29.75 -4.00
CA SER A 14 -46.22 -28.93 -5.11
C SER A 14 -47.34 -28.63 -6.09
N ARG A 15 -47.88 -27.44 -6.06
CA ARG A 15 -48.75 -26.91 -7.15
C ARG A 15 -47.84 -26.45 -8.30
N LYS A 16 -47.81 -27.19 -9.39
CA LYS A 16 -47.27 -26.75 -10.68
C LYS A 16 -48.23 -25.70 -11.26
N SER A 17 -47.86 -24.43 -11.17
CA SER A 17 -48.52 -23.35 -11.88
C SER A 17 -47.79 -23.14 -13.22
N SER A 18 -48.39 -23.62 -14.31
CA SER A 18 -47.92 -23.38 -15.66
C SER A 18 -48.45 -22.06 -16.19
N TYR A 19 -47.77 -20.97 -15.93
CA TYR A 19 -48.05 -19.71 -16.65
C TYR A 19 -47.14 -19.64 -17.89
N LYS A 20 -47.71 -19.91 -19.07
CA LYS A 20 -47.12 -19.59 -20.36
C LYS A 20 -47.18 -18.09 -20.56
N TYR A 21 -46.08 -17.39 -20.38
CA TYR A 21 -45.95 -16.00 -20.83
C TYR A 21 -45.56 -16.00 -22.31
N PRO A 22 -46.20 -15.16 -23.15
CA PRO A 22 -45.79 -15.01 -24.53
C PRO A 22 -44.41 -14.43 -24.61
N LEU A 23 -43.54 -15.07 -25.39
CA LEU A 23 -42.19 -14.61 -25.70
C LEU A 23 -42.29 -13.26 -26.44
N ALA A 24 -42.18 -12.16 -25.71
CA ALA A 24 -41.97 -10.85 -26.30
C ALA A 24 -40.64 -10.91 -27.11
N ARG A 25 -40.77 -10.70 -28.44
CA ARG A 25 -39.63 -10.52 -29.34
C ARG A 25 -38.72 -9.45 -28.74
N ARG A 26 -37.52 -9.87 -28.25
CA ARG A 26 -36.47 -8.93 -27.87
C ARG A 26 -36.10 -8.12 -29.10
N SER A 27 -36.58 -6.88 -29.14
CA SER A 27 -36.05 -5.84 -30.01
C SER A 27 -34.50 -5.84 -29.85
N HIS A 28 -33.83 -5.66 -30.96
CA HIS A 28 -32.38 -5.59 -31.11
C HIS A 28 -31.75 -4.80 -29.98
N GLY A 29 -31.13 -5.50 -29.02
CA GLY A 29 -30.39 -4.89 -27.95
C GLY A 29 -29.28 -4.04 -28.57
N VAL A 30 -29.37 -2.75 -28.35
CA VAL A 30 -28.24 -1.83 -28.56
C VAL A 30 -27.03 -2.49 -27.93
N LYS A 31 -26.10 -2.95 -28.77
CA LYS A 31 -24.79 -3.41 -28.31
C LYS A 31 -24.23 -2.24 -27.52
N ARG A 32 -24.24 -2.34 -26.18
CA ARG A 32 -23.47 -1.43 -25.34
C ARG A 32 -22.06 -1.47 -25.90
N ILE A 33 -21.68 -0.41 -26.59
CA ILE A 33 -20.30 -0.15 -26.95
C ILE A 33 -19.59 -0.02 -25.61
N TYR A 34 -19.07 -1.13 -25.12
CA TYR A 34 -18.08 -1.10 -24.04
C TYR A 34 -17.02 -0.16 -24.54
N GLY A 35 -16.89 0.98 -23.88
CA GLY A 35 -15.94 2.01 -24.28
C GLY A 35 -14.63 1.34 -24.62
N ARG A 36 -14.12 1.62 -25.81
CA ARG A 36 -12.86 1.08 -26.32
C ARG A 36 -11.84 1.21 -25.21
N ARG A 37 -11.48 0.08 -24.59
CA ARG A 37 -10.25 0.01 -23.79
C ARG A 37 -9.17 0.55 -24.70
N GLY A 38 -8.60 1.70 -24.33
CA GLY A 38 -7.64 2.38 -25.17
C GLY A 38 -6.59 1.37 -25.68
N PRO A 39 -6.08 1.52 -26.91
CA PRO A 39 -5.17 0.56 -27.56
C PRO A 39 -3.97 0.18 -26.68
N ASN A 40 -3.60 1.03 -25.74
CA ASN A 40 -2.48 0.84 -24.83
C ASN A 40 -2.62 -0.32 -23.82
N ILE A 41 -3.86 -0.72 -23.42
CA ILE A 41 -4.02 -1.80 -22.43
C ILE A 41 -3.90 -3.18 -23.07
N ALA A 42 -4.44 -3.34 -24.28
CA ALA A 42 -4.33 -4.59 -25.04
C ALA A 42 -2.87 -4.89 -25.41
N ASN A 43 -2.13 -3.86 -25.85
CA ASN A 43 -0.72 -3.99 -26.20
C ASN A 43 0.13 -4.37 -24.98
N LYS A 44 -0.13 -3.81 -23.80
CA LYS A 44 0.62 -4.14 -22.58
C LYS A 44 0.45 -5.61 -22.15
N ALA A 45 -0.74 -6.17 -22.28
CA ALA A 45 -0.99 -7.56 -21.93
C ALA A 45 -0.28 -8.53 -22.92
N HIS A 46 -0.22 -8.19 -24.21
CA HIS A 46 0.48 -8.99 -25.22
C HIS A 46 2.00 -8.94 -25.06
N ASP A 47 2.54 -7.79 -24.59
CA ASP A 47 3.97 -7.60 -24.43
C ASP A 47 4.51 -8.22 -23.12
N GLU A 48 3.66 -8.58 -22.15
CA GLU A 48 4.11 -9.18 -20.88
C GLU A 48 4.95 -10.45 -21.09
N GLY A 49 4.64 -11.25 -22.10
CA GLY A 49 5.39 -12.47 -22.44
C GLY A 49 6.82 -12.21 -23.00
N LYS A 50 7.12 -10.96 -23.35
CA LYS A 50 8.43 -10.53 -23.87
C LYS A 50 9.27 -9.79 -22.84
N MET A 51 8.72 -9.55 -21.67
CA MET A 51 9.38 -8.83 -20.56
C MET A 51 10.01 -9.82 -19.59
N SER A 52 11.15 -9.45 -19.03
CA SER A 52 11.82 -10.24 -18.00
C SER A 52 11.24 -9.99 -16.60
N ALA A 53 11.17 -11.04 -15.79
CA ALA A 53 10.89 -10.92 -14.37
C ALA A 53 12.18 -10.53 -13.64
N GLN A 54 12.11 -9.44 -12.88
CA GLN A 54 13.25 -8.86 -12.16
C GLN A 54 12.83 -8.44 -10.76
N CYS A 55 13.82 -8.16 -9.90
CA CYS A 55 13.63 -7.63 -8.56
C CYS A 55 14.49 -6.40 -8.35
N ILE A 56 13.93 -5.38 -7.71
CA ILE A 56 14.66 -4.22 -7.20
C ILE A 56 14.82 -4.40 -5.70
N HIS A 57 16.02 -4.17 -5.21
CA HIS A 57 16.34 -4.09 -3.80
C HIS A 57 16.65 -2.64 -3.43
N GLU A 58 15.96 -2.11 -2.41
CA GLU A 58 16.17 -0.76 -1.90
C GLU A 58 16.20 -0.79 -0.37
N ASN A 59 17.21 -0.15 0.21
CA ASN A 59 17.35 0.01 1.66
C ASN A 59 17.01 1.45 2.05
N GLN A 60 16.06 1.60 2.97
CA GLN A 60 15.67 2.87 3.57
C GLN A 60 16.19 2.93 5.00
N PHE A 61 17.25 3.69 5.22
CA PHE A 61 17.91 3.86 6.52
C PHE A 61 18.72 5.17 6.54
N GLY A 62 19.15 5.57 7.70
CA GLY A 62 20.00 6.75 7.87
C GLY A 62 19.31 7.87 8.64
N PRO A 63 19.94 9.06 8.69
CA PRO A 63 19.41 10.20 9.46
C PRO A 63 18.03 10.67 9.03
N GLU A 64 17.71 10.54 7.74
CA GLU A 64 16.41 10.88 7.16
C GLU A 64 15.28 9.94 7.57
N PHE A 65 15.62 8.77 8.15
CA PHE A 65 14.67 7.78 8.65
C PHE A 65 14.63 7.73 10.19
N VAL A 66 15.02 8.81 10.83
CA VAL A 66 14.90 9.00 12.27
C VAL A 66 13.72 9.92 12.56
N MET A 67 12.73 9.40 13.25
CA MET A 67 11.51 10.12 13.64
C MET A 67 11.62 10.58 15.09
N ALA A 68 11.34 11.85 15.35
CA ALA A 68 11.04 12.33 16.70
C ALA A 68 9.68 11.78 17.18
N HIS A 69 9.37 11.94 18.47
CA HIS A 69 8.04 11.60 18.96
C HIS A 69 6.97 12.41 18.22
N ASN A 70 5.84 11.79 17.96
CA ASN A 70 4.70 12.39 17.25
C ASN A 70 5.06 12.96 15.88
N SER A 71 5.97 12.30 15.16
CA SER A 71 6.37 12.70 13.82
C SER A 71 6.15 11.61 12.79
N ALA A 72 6.15 12.01 11.51
CA ALA A 72 5.99 11.12 10.39
C ALA A 72 6.95 11.48 9.25
N ILE A 73 7.34 10.48 8.46
CA ILE A 73 8.19 10.58 7.29
C ILE A 73 7.45 10.06 6.08
N SER A 74 7.57 10.75 4.95
CA SER A 74 7.03 10.35 3.66
C SER A 74 8.18 10.09 2.70
N THR A 75 8.18 8.92 2.07
CA THR A 75 9.19 8.53 1.08
C THR A 75 8.55 7.72 -0.04
N PHE A 76 9.34 7.30 -1.02
CA PHE A 76 8.87 6.48 -2.13
C PHE A 76 9.87 5.38 -2.45
N ILE A 77 9.42 4.36 -3.18
CA ILE A 77 10.28 3.29 -3.69
C ILE A 77 10.70 3.66 -5.11
N THR A 78 12.02 3.74 -5.33
CA THR A 78 12.62 4.03 -6.62
C THR A 78 12.41 2.85 -7.58
N TYR A 79 11.95 3.14 -8.81
CA TYR A 79 11.79 2.14 -9.85
C TYR A 79 13.05 2.01 -10.73
N PRO A 80 13.15 0.95 -11.54
CA PRO A 80 14.32 0.79 -12.39
C PRO A 80 14.39 1.86 -13.47
N SER A 81 15.60 2.27 -13.80
CA SER A 81 15.87 3.11 -14.99
C SER A 81 15.76 2.29 -16.27
N ILE A 82 15.61 2.95 -17.42
CA ILE A 82 15.77 2.30 -18.73
C ILE A 82 17.24 1.90 -18.89
N GLY A 83 17.48 0.65 -19.27
CA GLY A 83 18.84 0.16 -19.48
C GLY A 83 18.88 -1.28 -19.96
N LYS A 84 20.11 -1.77 -20.15
CA LYS A 84 20.38 -3.16 -20.52
C LYS A 84 20.88 -4.00 -19.34
N THR A 85 21.35 -3.36 -18.29
CA THR A 85 21.90 -4.01 -17.08
C THR A 85 20.81 -4.18 -16.04
N VAL A 86 20.72 -5.33 -15.44
CA VAL A 86 19.76 -5.67 -14.38
C VAL A 86 20.16 -5.01 -13.05
N PRO A 87 19.22 -4.39 -12.28
CA PRO A 87 17.80 -4.24 -12.53
C PRO A 87 17.52 -3.06 -13.49
N SER A 88 16.78 -3.31 -14.56
CA SER A 88 16.45 -2.28 -15.53
C SER A 88 15.06 -2.52 -16.12
N ARG A 89 14.52 -1.54 -16.83
CA ARG A 89 13.32 -1.68 -17.64
C ARG A 89 13.64 -1.42 -19.12
N SER A 90 12.97 -2.13 -19.98
CA SER A 90 13.14 -1.99 -21.44
C SER A 90 12.11 -1.02 -22.05
N ARG A 91 11.09 -0.62 -21.29
CA ARG A 91 9.94 0.18 -21.76
C ARG A 91 9.59 1.29 -20.79
N SER A 92 8.75 2.22 -21.25
CA SER A 92 8.17 3.30 -20.41
C SER A 92 7.09 2.82 -19.45
N TYR A 93 7.02 1.53 -19.16
CA TYR A 93 6.09 0.93 -18.18
C TYR A 93 6.63 -0.40 -17.66
N ILE A 94 6.25 -0.74 -16.43
CA ILE A 94 6.54 -2.02 -15.77
C ILE A 94 5.28 -2.56 -15.10
N LYS A 95 5.20 -3.86 -14.93
CA LYS A 95 4.14 -4.52 -14.14
C LYS A 95 4.66 -4.84 -12.76
N LEU A 96 4.11 -4.21 -11.74
CA LEU A 96 4.43 -4.48 -10.36
C LEU A 96 3.77 -5.79 -9.93
N LYS A 97 4.54 -6.73 -9.39
CA LYS A 97 4.05 -8.05 -8.98
C LYS A 97 3.83 -8.13 -7.48
N ARG A 98 4.88 -7.97 -6.71
CA ARG A 98 4.87 -8.15 -5.26
C ARG A 98 5.93 -7.26 -4.64
N LEU A 99 5.60 -6.67 -3.50
CA LEU A 99 6.54 -5.96 -2.65
C LEU A 99 6.70 -6.75 -1.36
N ARG A 100 7.93 -7.07 -1.02
CA ARG A 100 8.34 -7.62 0.27
C ARG A 100 9.11 -6.55 1.01
N PHE A 101 8.99 -6.53 2.31
CA PHE A 101 9.81 -5.68 3.15
C PHE A 101 10.22 -6.43 4.41
N LYS A 102 11.43 -6.15 4.87
CA LYS A 102 11.98 -6.66 6.11
C LYS A 102 12.91 -5.63 6.72
N GLY A 103 12.88 -5.52 8.03
CA GLY A 103 13.75 -4.57 8.71
C GLY A 103 13.53 -4.53 10.20
N THR A 104 14.03 -3.48 10.82
CA THR A 104 13.92 -3.23 12.25
C THR A 104 13.52 -1.78 12.51
N VAL A 105 12.83 -1.56 13.60
CA VAL A 105 12.64 -0.24 14.19
C VAL A 105 13.25 -0.23 15.59
N LYS A 106 14.12 0.73 15.83
CA LYS A 106 14.74 0.99 17.15
C LYS A 106 14.07 2.22 17.75
N VAL A 107 13.51 2.07 18.94
CA VAL A 107 12.97 3.18 19.72
C VAL A 107 13.92 3.47 20.87
N GLU A 108 14.26 4.75 21.05
CA GLU A 108 15.19 5.21 22.06
C GLU A 108 14.60 6.41 22.81
N ARG A 109 14.89 6.49 24.09
CA ARG A 109 14.64 7.67 24.93
C ARG A 109 15.59 8.79 24.55
N VAL A 110 15.09 10.01 24.42
CA VAL A 110 15.92 11.19 24.06
C VAL A 110 16.50 11.84 25.31
N ILE A 111 15.76 11.86 26.41
CA ILE A 111 16.18 12.47 27.67
C ILE A 111 16.10 11.39 28.75
N PRO A 112 17.18 11.13 29.50
CA PRO A 112 17.08 10.25 30.64
C PRO A 112 16.26 10.95 31.73
N ASN A 113 14.95 10.71 31.77
CA ASN A 113 14.13 11.12 32.86
C ASN A 113 14.40 10.21 34.06
N VAL A 114 15.38 10.58 34.85
CA VAL A 114 15.56 9.99 36.15
C VAL A 114 14.52 10.67 37.06
N SER A 115 13.43 9.98 37.36
CA SER A 115 12.53 10.38 38.41
C SER A 115 13.30 10.38 39.73
N MET A 116 12.90 11.22 40.70
CA MET A 116 13.52 11.25 42.03
C MET A 116 13.51 9.86 42.72
N ASP A 117 12.59 8.99 42.31
CA ASP A 117 12.47 7.61 42.81
C ASP A 117 13.33 6.60 42.03
N GLY A 118 14.21 7.04 41.13
CA GLY A 118 15.08 6.17 40.34
C GLY A 118 14.36 5.33 39.27
N THR A 119 13.05 5.47 39.10
CA THR A 119 12.27 4.75 38.09
C THR A 119 12.11 5.62 36.84
N SER A 120 12.57 5.12 35.72
CA SER A 120 12.33 5.78 34.43
C SER A 120 10.92 5.42 33.95
N PRO A 121 10.05 6.43 33.61
CA PRO A 121 8.74 6.14 33.09
C PRO A 121 8.83 5.32 31.79
N LYS A 122 7.94 4.36 31.59
CA LYS A 122 7.87 3.57 30.34
C LYS A 122 7.61 4.51 29.15
N ILE A 123 8.16 4.18 27.99
CA ILE A 123 7.78 4.82 26.75
C ILE A 123 6.72 3.94 26.11
N GLU A 124 5.52 4.45 25.96
CA GLU A 124 4.45 3.79 25.23
C GLU A 124 4.18 4.52 23.93
N GLY A 125 3.95 3.76 22.88
CA GLY A 125 3.73 4.36 21.58
C GLY A 125 3.31 3.36 20.51
N VAL A 126 2.97 3.93 19.35
CA VAL A 126 2.56 3.18 18.17
C VAL A 126 3.46 3.53 17.01
N PHE A 127 4.15 2.54 16.50
CA PHE A 127 4.84 2.63 15.22
C PHE A 127 3.91 2.15 14.10
N SER A 128 3.81 2.91 13.03
CA SER A 128 3.06 2.57 11.84
C SER A 128 3.88 2.77 10.59
N MET A 129 3.83 1.79 9.68
CA MET A 129 4.36 1.90 8.33
C MET A 129 3.23 1.61 7.33
N VAL A 130 2.99 2.52 6.39
CA VAL A 130 1.90 2.40 5.43
C VAL A 130 2.45 2.43 4.02
N ILE A 131 2.12 1.41 3.23
CA ILE A 131 2.46 1.33 1.81
C ILE A 131 1.25 1.77 1.00
N VAL A 132 1.44 2.79 0.19
CA VAL A 132 0.38 3.44 -0.59
C VAL A 132 0.75 3.46 -2.07
N VAL A 133 -0.23 3.21 -2.94
CA VAL A 133 -0.11 3.45 -4.38
C VAL A 133 -0.68 4.80 -4.72
N ASP A 134 0.12 5.67 -5.29
CA ASP A 134 -0.33 6.91 -5.94
C ASP A 134 -0.66 6.62 -7.41
N ARG A 135 -1.94 6.70 -7.77
CA ARG A 135 -2.42 6.41 -9.12
C ARG A 135 -2.08 7.50 -10.14
N LYS A 136 -1.89 8.73 -9.67
CA LYS A 136 -1.59 9.91 -10.48
C LYS A 136 -0.45 10.71 -9.84
N PRO A 137 0.79 10.19 -9.91
CA PRO A 137 1.92 10.81 -9.23
C PRO A 137 2.15 12.24 -9.71
N HIS A 138 2.14 13.16 -8.78
CA HIS A 138 2.63 14.53 -8.93
C HIS A 138 3.03 15.06 -7.56
N LEU A 139 4.06 15.86 -7.54
CA LEU A 139 4.49 16.54 -6.33
C LEU A 139 3.48 17.62 -5.96
N SER A 140 3.43 17.98 -4.69
CA SER A 140 2.66 19.12 -4.21
C SER A 140 3.18 20.42 -4.84
N SER A 141 2.47 21.53 -4.64
CA SER A 141 2.92 22.85 -5.09
C SER A 141 4.28 23.25 -4.49
N SER A 142 4.64 22.70 -3.34
CA SER A 142 5.95 22.87 -2.68
C SER A 142 7.06 22.00 -3.25
N GLY A 143 6.78 21.15 -4.25
CA GLY A 143 7.75 20.22 -4.81
C GLY A 143 8.02 18.98 -3.95
N CYS A 144 7.25 18.78 -2.88
CA CYS A 144 7.39 17.67 -1.94
C CYS A 144 6.32 16.59 -2.14
N LEU A 145 6.55 15.41 -1.56
CA LEU A 145 5.52 14.38 -1.45
C LEU A 145 4.40 14.88 -0.50
N HIS A 146 3.19 14.37 -0.70
CA HIS A 146 2.12 14.59 0.29
C HIS A 146 2.53 14.06 1.65
N THR A 147 2.26 14.86 2.67
CA THR A 147 2.58 14.49 4.05
C THR A 147 1.64 13.42 4.59
N PHE A 148 2.03 12.79 5.70
CA PHE A 148 1.17 11.83 6.40
C PHE A 148 -0.18 12.45 6.79
N ASP A 149 -0.14 13.68 7.32
CA ASP A 149 -1.33 14.39 7.80
C ASP A 149 -2.28 14.76 6.66
N GLU A 150 -1.76 15.09 5.48
CA GLU A 150 -2.59 15.34 4.29
C GLU A 150 -3.32 14.06 3.82
N LEU A 151 -2.65 12.91 3.87
CA LEU A 151 -3.23 11.65 3.41
C LEU A 151 -4.22 11.04 4.41
N PHE A 152 -3.84 10.97 5.67
CA PHE A 152 -4.55 10.19 6.69
C PHE A 152 -5.25 11.07 7.72
N GLY A 153 -5.09 12.39 7.65
CA GLY A 153 -5.50 13.33 8.69
C GLY A 153 -4.53 13.33 9.86
N ALA A 154 -4.99 13.70 11.04
CA ALA A 154 -4.13 13.81 12.21
C ALA A 154 -3.39 12.50 12.52
N ARG A 155 -2.12 12.58 12.89
CA ARG A 155 -1.25 11.42 13.19
C ARG A 155 -1.80 10.51 14.28
N ILE A 156 -2.62 11.04 15.17
CA ILE A 156 -3.31 10.26 16.22
C ILE A 156 -4.15 9.12 15.62
N HIS A 157 -4.56 9.22 14.36
CA HIS A 157 -5.27 8.15 13.67
C HIS A 157 -4.42 6.89 13.49
N SER A 158 -3.09 6.98 13.65
CA SER A 158 -2.22 5.81 13.68
C SER A 158 -2.53 4.85 14.83
N HIS A 159 -3.11 5.34 15.92
CA HIS A 159 -3.58 4.49 17.02
C HIS A 159 -4.82 3.66 16.63
N GLY A 160 -5.62 4.17 15.72
CA GLY A 160 -6.84 3.53 15.24
C GLY A 160 -6.69 2.87 13.87
N ASN A 161 -7.65 3.14 13.02
CA ASN A 161 -7.70 2.65 11.65
C ASN A 161 -7.31 3.77 10.68
N LEU A 162 -6.16 3.60 10.04
CA LEU A 162 -5.68 4.53 9.02
C LEU A 162 -6.52 4.42 7.75
N ALA A 163 -7.12 5.52 7.35
CA ALA A 163 -7.91 5.62 6.13
C ALA A 163 -7.50 6.89 5.36
N ILE A 164 -7.49 6.82 4.05
CA ILE A 164 -7.21 7.96 3.19
C ILE A 164 -8.37 8.96 3.31
N THR A 165 -8.04 10.25 3.41
CA THR A 165 -9.01 11.34 3.43
C THR A 165 -9.93 11.31 2.20
N ALA A 166 -11.19 11.71 2.35
CA ALA A 166 -12.20 11.58 1.30
C ALA A 166 -11.79 12.26 -0.02
N ALA A 167 -11.13 13.42 0.06
CA ALA A 167 -10.67 14.19 -1.10
C ALA A 167 -9.58 13.46 -1.92
N LEU A 168 -8.83 12.55 -1.31
CA LEU A 168 -7.67 11.89 -1.93
C LEU A 168 -7.91 10.41 -2.28
N LYS A 169 -9.07 9.84 -1.97
CA LYS A 169 -9.41 8.42 -2.20
C LYS A 169 -9.30 7.99 -3.68
N ASP A 170 -9.60 8.88 -4.61
CA ASP A 170 -9.52 8.57 -6.04
C ASP A 170 -8.09 8.48 -6.55
N ARG A 171 -7.17 9.14 -5.88
CA ARG A 171 -5.75 9.17 -6.24
C ARG A 171 -4.94 8.10 -5.51
N PHE A 172 -5.12 7.98 -4.20
CA PHE A 172 -4.31 7.10 -3.36
C PHE A 172 -5.04 5.83 -2.95
N TYR A 173 -4.28 4.75 -2.80
CA TYR A 173 -4.80 3.46 -2.39
C TYR A 173 -3.84 2.77 -1.42
N ILE A 174 -4.30 2.47 -0.20
CA ILE A 174 -3.52 1.73 0.79
C ILE A 174 -3.36 0.28 0.33
N ARG A 175 -2.14 -0.20 0.28
CA ARG A 175 -1.80 -1.60 -0.02
C ARG A 175 -1.48 -2.40 1.21
N HIS A 176 -0.81 -1.79 2.17
CA HIS A 176 -0.42 -2.47 3.40
C HIS A 176 -0.35 -1.47 4.54
N VAL A 177 -0.78 -1.89 5.72
CA VAL A 177 -0.59 -1.18 6.97
C VAL A 177 0.11 -2.14 7.92
N PHE A 178 1.34 -1.81 8.28
CA PHE A 178 2.04 -2.44 9.39
C PHE A 178 1.88 -1.52 10.60
N LYS A 179 1.44 -2.08 11.72
CA LYS A 179 1.24 -1.34 12.96
C LYS A 179 1.75 -2.17 14.13
N ARG A 180 2.52 -1.54 15.00
CA ARG A 180 3.04 -2.16 16.22
C ARG A 180 2.87 -1.24 17.40
N VAL A 181 2.18 -1.71 18.42
CA VAL A 181 2.17 -1.08 19.75
C VAL A 181 3.44 -1.49 20.45
N MET A 182 4.14 -0.54 21.01
CA MET A 182 5.44 -0.73 21.66
C MET A 182 5.40 -0.17 23.08
N SER A 183 5.93 -0.93 24.01
CA SER A 183 6.19 -0.50 25.38
C SER A 183 7.66 -0.74 25.67
N VAL A 184 8.40 0.33 25.99
CA VAL A 184 9.82 0.32 26.22
C VAL A 184 10.10 0.58 27.69
N GLU A 185 10.55 -0.43 28.40
CA GLU A 185 10.87 -0.33 29.84
C GLU A 185 12.28 0.17 30.08
N LYS A 186 13.20 -0.09 29.14
CA LYS A 186 14.59 0.35 29.17
C LYS A 186 14.78 1.58 28.30
N ASP A 187 16.00 2.06 28.20
CA ASP A 187 16.35 3.25 27.39
C ASP A 187 16.15 3.04 25.89
N SER A 188 16.18 1.79 25.41
CA SER A 188 15.91 1.46 24.02
C SER A 188 15.33 0.06 23.85
N THR A 189 14.59 -0.13 22.76
CA THR A 189 14.14 -1.43 22.29
C THR A 189 14.22 -1.51 20.78
N MET A 190 14.39 -2.73 20.26
CA MET A 190 14.34 -3.03 18.83
C MET A 190 13.22 -4.02 18.55
N VAL A 191 12.52 -3.81 17.44
CA VAL A 191 11.44 -4.68 17.00
C VAL A 191 11.58 -4.94 15.52
N ASP A 192 11.44 -6.22 15.13
CA ASP A 192 11.43 -6.62 13.73
C ASP A 192 10.13 -6.24 13.05
N ILE A 193 10.26 -5.84 11.81
CA ILE A 193 9.16 -5.57 10.90
C ILE A 193 9.35 -6.39 9.63
N GLU A 194 8.32 -7.10 9.23
CA GLU A 194 8.32 -7.83 7.97
C GLU A 194 6.92 -7.91 7.39
N GLY A 195 6.85 -8.06 6.10
CA GLY A 195 5.59 -8.26 5.42
C GLY A 195 5.72 -8.38 3.91
N THR A 196 4.60 -8.71 3.32
CA THR A 196 4.48 -8.88 1.87
C THR A 196 3.16 -8.32 1.40
N THR A 197 3.19 -7.59 0.30
CA THR A 197 1.96 -7.15 -0.37
C THR A 197 1.99 -7.46 -1.86
N THR A 198 0.89 -8.03 -2.34
CA THR A 198 0.72 -8.35 -3.76
C THR A 198 0.16 -7.15 -4.49
N MET A 199 0.88 -6.67 -5.51
CA MET A 199 0.48 -5.52 -6.32
C MET A 199 -0.41 -5.93 -7.49
N SER A 200 -0.06 -7.01 -8.17
CA SER A 200 -0.84 -7.58 -9.27
C SER A 200 -1.28 -9.00 -8.96
N TYR A 201 -2.54 -9.30 -9.25
CA TYR A 201 -3.11 -10.64 -9.11
C TYR A 201 -3.96 -10.98 -10.34
N ARG A 202 -4.49 -12.22 -10.41
CA ARG A 202 -5.17 -12.76 -11.61
C ARG A 202 -6.20 -11.82 -12.26
N ARG A 203 -6.94 -11.03 -11.46
CA ARG A 203 -8.00 -10.13 -11.95
C ARG A 203 -7.60 -8.67 -12.04
N PHE A 204 -6.45 -8.29 -11.51
CA PHE A 204 -5.99 -6.91 -11.44
C PHE A 204 -4.49 -6.81 -11.71
N ASN A 205 -4.13 -6.02 -12.69
CA ASN A 205 -2.75 -5.74 -13.06
C ASN A 205 -2.37 -4.32 -12.64
N CYS A 206 -1.35 -4.19 -11.80
CA CYS A 206 -0.79 -2.92 -11.40
C CYS A 206 0.36 -2.54 -12.33
N TRP A 207 0.09 -1.69 -13.31
CA TRP A 207 1.09 -1.16 -14.22
C TRP A 207 1.57 0.21 -13.75
N ALA A 208 2.88 0.37 -13.56
CA ALA A 208 3.51 1.66 -13.40
C ALA A 208 3.96 2.19 -14.76
N ASN A 209 3.73 3.48 -15.02
CA ASN A 209 4.10 4.15 -16.26
C ASN A 209 5.06 5.30 -15.96
N PHE A 210 5.89 5.64 -16.92
CA PHE A 210 6.91 6.69 -16.81
C PHE A 210 6.69 7.79 -17.86
N ARG A 211 7.27 8.96 -17.60
CA ARG A 211 7.23 10.17 -18.46
C ARG A 211 8.55 10.37 -19.17
N ASP A 212 9.21 9.30 -19.59
CA ASP A 212 10.58 9.35 -20.14
C ASP A 212 10.73 10.36 -21.28
N LEU A 213 9.75 10.38 -22.21
CA LEU A 213 9.75 11.29 -23.35
C LEU A 213 9.43 12.75 -22.98
N GLU A 214 8.58 12.96 -21.95
CA GLU A 214 8.17 14.30 -21.52
C GLU A 214 9.26 15.01 -20.73
N ARG A 215 10.10 14.23 -20.02
CA ARG A 215 11.11 14.77 -19.10
C ARG A 215 12.54 14.57 -19.57
N ASP A 216 12.74 13.97 -20.74
CA ASP A 216 14.07 13.55 -21.22
C ASP A 216 14.88 12.83 -20.15
N SER A 217 14.22 11.95 -19.41
CA SER A 217 14.75 11.27 -18.24
C SER A 217 14.37 9.79 -18.25
N CYS A 218 15.35 8.94 -18.12
CA CYS A 218 15.20 7.50 -18.11
C CYS A 218 15.19 6.89 -16.70
N ASN A 219 15.22 7.73 -15.66
CA ASN A 219 15.29 7.27 -14.26
C ASN A 219 13.94 6.78 -13.71
N GLY A 220 13.98 6.16 -12.54
CA GLY A 220 12.82 5.62 -11.83
C GLY A 220 12.35 6.45 -10.64
N VAL A 221 12.77 7.72 -10.52
CA VAL A 221 12.39 8.60 -9.41
C VAL A 221 10.90 8.98 -9.50
N TYR A 222 10.31 9.31 -8.35
CA TYR A 222 8.87 9.62 -8.25
C TYR A 222 8.41 10.67 -9.28
N ALA A 223 9.19 11.72 -9.51
CA ALA A 223 8.85 12.78 -10.46
C ALA A 223 8.69 12.28 -11.92
N ASN A 224 9.38 11.20 -12.30
CA ASN A 224 9.31 10.60 -13.63
C ASN A 224 8.17 9.57 -13.77
N ILE A 225 7.51 9.20 -12.68
CA ILE A 225 6.41 8.24 -12.72
C ILE A 225 5.12 8.98 -13.05
N SER A 226 4.38 8.49 -14.04
CA SER A 226 3.08 9.06 -14.44
C SER A 226 1.89 8.29 -13.86
N LYS A 227 2.11 7.05 -13.42
CA LYS A 227 1.04 6.19 -12.89
C LYS A 227 1.56 5.14 -11.93
N ASN A 228 0.84 4.96 -10.81
CA ASN A 228 1.07 3.92 -9.81
C ASN A 228 2.48 3.95 -9.19
N ALA A 229 2.89 5.09 -8.64
CA ALA A 229 4.05 5.18 -7.78
C ALA A 229 3.79 4.52 -6.43
N LEU A 230 4.82 3.93 -5.83
CA LEU A 230 4.78 3.37 -4.49
C LEU A 230 5.35 4.36 -3.49
N LEU A 231 4.52 4.76 -2.54
CA LEU A 231 4.87 5.61 -1.42
C LEU A 231 4.94 4.80 -0.14
N VAL A 232 5.83 5.17 0.75
CA VAL A 232 5.97 4.61 2.08
C VAL A 232 5.87 5.74 3.10
N TYR A 233 5.00 5.57 4.06
CA TYR A 233 4.79 6.49 5.17
C TYR A 233 5.17 5.80 6.45
N TYR A 234 6.05 6.43 7.23
CA TYR A 234 6.39 6.01 8.58
C TYR A 234 5.81 7.01 9.57
N CYS A 235 5.29 6.55 10.68
CA CYS A 235 4.76 7.38 11.75
C CYS A 235 5.12 6.78 13.11
N TRP A 236 5.68 7.59 13.99
CA TRP A 236 5.91 7.26 15.38
C TRP A 236 5.08 8.18 16.26
N MET A 237 4.14 7.60 17.01
CA MET A 237 3.31 8.28 18.00
C MET A 237 3.65 7.76 19.38
N SER A 238 4.00 8.64 20.29
CA SER A 238 4.44 8.28 21.64
C SER A 238 3.93 9.30 22.65
N ASP A 239 3.69 8.83 23.86
CA ASP A 239 3.30 9.63 25.03
C ASP A 239 4.48 10.37 25.66
N SER A 240 5.71 9.95 25.36
CA SER A 240 6.93 10.51 25.94
C SER A 240 7.96 10.87 24.88
N VAL A 241 8.90 11.78 25.24
CA VAL A 241 9.95 12.24 24.33
C VAL A 241 10.88 11.10 23.99
N SER A 242 10.76 10.63 22.75
CA SER A 242 11.47 9.48 22.22
C SER A 242 11.80 9.67 20.75
N LYS A 243 12.71 8.87 20.21
CA LYS A 243 12.97 8.80 18.78
C LYS A 243 12.84 7.37 18.28
N ALA A 244 12.37 7.21 17.08
CA ALA A 244 12.29 5.94 16.38
C ALA A 244 13.18 5.99 15.13
N SER A 245 14.17 5.10 15.05
CA SER A 245 15.04 4.94 13.89
C SER A 245 14.64 3.67 13.14
N THR A 246 14.47 3.77 11.83
CA THR A 246 14.07 2.63 11.00
C THR A 246 15.19 2.22 10.06
N PHE A 247 15.34 0.91 9.89
CA PHE A 247 16.09 0.28 8.81
C PHE A 247 15.15 -0.71 8.13
N VAL A 248 14.77 -0.44 6.88
CA VAL A 248 13.84 -1.28 6.12
C VAL A 248 14.38 -1.56 4.74
N SER A 249 14.50 -2.83 4.41
CA SER A 249 14.83 -3.30 3.07
C SER A 249 13.55 -3.64 2.33
N PHE A 250 13.41 -3.14 1.11
CA PHE A 250 12.31 -3.42 0.21
C PHE A 250 12.78 -4.22 -1.00
N ASP A 251 12.08 -5.30 -1.30
CA ASP A 251 12.25 -6.11 -2.49
C ASP A 251 11.00 -6.00 -3.36
N LEU A 252 11.10 -5.31 -4.49
CA LEU A 252 10.01 -5.15 -5.44
C LEU A 252 10.19 -6.08 -6.63
N ASP A 253 9.36 -7.13 -6.72
CA ASP A 253 9.27 -8.01 -7.88
C ASP A 253 8.45 -7.31 -8.98
N TYR A 254 8.99 -7.20 -10.16
CA TYR A 254 8.34 -6.58 -11.32
C TYR A 254 8.62 -7.34 -12.62
N VAL A 255 7.90 -6.98 -13.67
CA VAL A 255 8.12 -7.44 -15.05
C VAL A 255 8.27 -6.21 -15.93
N GLY A 256 9.43 -6.08 -16.63
CA GLY A 256 9.79 -4.90 -17.40
C GLY A 256 10.74 -5.15 -18.57
#